data_efacd1dd184efb675447c25755cffa4b
#
_entry.id   efacd1dd184efb675447c25755cffa4b
#
_cell.length_a   1.000
_cell.length_b   1.000
_cell.length_c   1.000
_cell.angle_alpha   90.00
_cell.angle_beta   90.00
_cell.angle_gamma   90.00
#
_symmetry.space_group_name_H-M   'P 1'
#
loop_
_entity.id
_entity.type
_entity.pdbx_description
1 polymer ?
#
loop_
_entity_poly.entity_id
_entity_poly.type
_entity_poly.pdbx_seq_one_letter_code
_entity_poly.pdbx_strand_id
1 'polypeptide(L)'
;MDFLDVLGERKNGKHLLVDLLFFLAIAAAFVSPPLGLCGVSIVMCFNITTYLKEKKTDRAVSDQLSLYFRLIRGAEELSEIHAQQLEGRLSKVRKLLPQFGKLNRSASLGMRTSSGDPMGIVADYINMMLHLDIIGFNIMLHAVRKQTENIDRLVTIVGELDALIAAAGFRHSLPAWCVPKLTAAETVADGAAHGAAESSGQHFEAVSLQLEQLYHPLLADPVKNDIKTTNGVLLTGSNASGKSTFLKAVALNMILAQTIHTCCADHCQSSYWRVMTSMALRDDLDMWRSYYN
;
A
#
# COMPACT_ATOMS: atom_id res chain seq x y z
N MET A 1 1.41 3.71 -9.71
CA MET A 1 1.91 3.34 -11.06
C MET A 1 2.40 4.55 -11.84
N ASP A 2 1.74 5.68 -11.72
CA ASP A 2 2.09 6.96 -12.40
C ASP A 2 3.50 7.48 -12.15
N PHE A 3 4.14 7.07 -11.05
CA PHE A 3 5.48 7.54 -10.67
C PHE A 3 6.60 7.05 -11.63
N LEU A 4 6.52 5.81 -12.09
CA LEU A 4 7.50 5.27 -13.05
C LEU A 4 7.33 5.88 -14.44
N ASP A 5 6.11 6.28 -14.80
CA ASP A 5 5.80 6.93 -16.08
C ASP A 5 6.31 8.37 -16.12
N VAL A 6 6.29 9.08 -14.99
CA VAL A 6 6.84 10.45 -14.86
C VAL A 6 8.35 10.51 -15.08
N LEU A 7 9.08 9.43 -14.78
CA LEU A 7 10.55 9.38 -14.91
C LEU A 7 11.07 9.31 -16.36
N GLY A 8 10.21 9.11 -17.36
CA GLY A 8 10.60 8.99 -18.76
C GLY A 8 11.60 7.85 -19.04
N GLU A 9 11.79 7.46 -20.28
CA GLU A 9 12.85 6.52 -20.66
C GLU A 9 14.22 7.17 -20.52
N ARG A 10 15.06 6.64 -19.62
CA ARG A 10 16.45 7.07 -19.46
C ARG A 10 17.36 6.19 -20.31
N LYS A 11 18.14 6.82 -21.20
CA LYS A 11 19.08 6.12 -22.09
C LYS A 11 20.50 6.34 -21.62
N ASN A 12 21.25 5.25 -21.43
CA ASN A 12 22.67 5.30 -21.04
C ASN A 12 23.60 5.84 -22.14
N GLY A 13 23.11 6.01 -23.37
CA GLY A 13 23.96 6.38 -24.51
C GLY A 13 24.70 7.70 -24.32
N LYS A 14 24.11 8.69 -23.62
CA LYS A 14 24.79 9.97 -23.35
C LYS A 14 25.98 9.79 -22.40
N HIS A 15 25.82 9.00 -21.33
CA HIS A 15 26.88 8.72 -20.35
C HIS A 15 28.03 7.95 -21.00
N LEU A 16 27.71 6.88 -21.73
CA LEU A 16 28.72 6.08 -22.46
C LEU A 16 29.49 6.92 -23.46
N LEU A 17 28.85 7.87 -24.13
CA LEU A 17 29.52 8.74 -25.10
C LEU A 17 30.50 9.71 -24.39
N VAL A 18 30.10 10.28 -23.28
CA VAL A 18 30.95 11.21 -22.49
C VAL A 18 32.10 10.45 -21.83
N ASP A 19 31.87 9.22 -21.34
CA ASP A 19 32.92 8.37 -20.80
C ASP A 19 33.92 7.96 -21.91
N LEU A 20 33.43 7.69 -23.13
CA LEU A 20 34.31 7.45 -24.27
C LEU A 20 35.17 8.67 -24.64
N LEU A 21 34.58 9.88 -24.60
CA LEU A 21 35.32 11.14 -24.81
C LEU A 21 36.38 11.37 -23.73
N PHE A 22 36.13 10.97 -22.52
CA PHE A 22 37.10 11.03 -21.41
C PHE A 22 38.32 10.16 -21.70
N PHE A 23 38.12 8.89 -22.11
CA PHE A 23 39.22 8.01 -22.47
C PHE A 23 39.98 8.49 -23.73
N LEU A 24 39.27 9.07 -24.70
CA LEU A 24 39.90 9.66 -25.89
C LEU A 24 40.78 10.88 -25.53
N ALA A 25 40.32 11.73 -24.60
CA ALA A 25 41.10 12.87 -24.08
C ALA A 25 42.38 12.40 -23.36
N ILE A 26 42.29 11.33 -22.56
CA ILE A 26 43.48 10.71 -21.95
C ILE A 26 44.45 10.21 -23.01
N ALA A 27 43.97 9.50 -24.05
CA ALA A 27 44.81 9.02 -25.12
C ALA A 27 45.48 10.17 -25.90
N ALA A 28 44.77 11.28 -26.11
CA ALA A 28 45.31 12.47 -26.76
C ALA A 28 46.44 13.13 -25.95
N ALA A 29 46.39 13.00 -24.60
CA ALA A 29 47.45 13.54 -23.71
C ALA A 29 48.81 12.84 -23.90
N PHE A 30 48.82 11.60 -24.38
CA PHE A 30 50.06 10.90 -24.71
C PHE A 30 50.67 11.37 -26.03
N VAL A 31 49.86 11.91 -26.96
CA VAL A 31 50.31 12.42 -28.24
C VAL A 31 50.73 13.91 -28.17
N SER A 32 49.89 14.72 -27.50
CA SER A 32 50.15 16.14 -27.27
C SER A 32 49.70 16.54 -25.85
N PRO A 33 50.63 16.56 -24.87
CA PRO A 33 50.31 16.78 -23.47
C PRO A 33 49.44 18.01 -23.19
N PRO A 34 49.72 19.22 -23.76
CA PRO A 34 48.93 20.41 -23.42
C PRO A 34 47.47 20.32 -23.92
N LEU A 35 47.25 19.80 -25.11
CA LEU A 35 45.89 19.63 -25.67
C LEU A 35 45.12 18.55 -24.94
N GLY A 36 45.79 17.45 -24.59
CA GLY A 36 45.13 16.34 -23.87
C GLY A 36 44.77 16.73 -22.46
N LEU A 37 45.65 17.46 -21.71
CA LEU A 37 45.35 17.95 -20.39
C LEU A 37 44.15 18.94 -20.36
N CYS A 38 44.07 19.85 -21.32
CA CYS A 38 42.92 20.73 -21.47
C CYS A 38 41.63 19.91 -21.77
N GLY A 39 41.72 18.93 -22.66
CA GLY A 39 40.59 18.05 -22.98
C GLY A 39 40.10 17.25 -21.78
N VAL A 40 41.00 16.63 -21.03
CA VAL A 40 40.68 15.88 -19.81
C VAL A 40 40.02 16.80 -18.78
N SER A 41 40.53 18.02 -18.56
CA SER A 41 39.99 18.97 -17.58
C SER A 41 38.53 19.39 -17.95
N ILE A 42 38.27 19.65 -19.21
CA ILE A 42 36.94 20.02 -19.72
C ILE A 42 35.94 18.87 -19.53
N VAL A 43 36.32 17.67 -19.99
CA VAL A 43 35.41 16.50 -19.90
C VAL A 43 35.20 16.12 -18.45
N MET A 44 36.21 16.20 -17.60
CA MET A 44 36.10 15.95 -16.17
C MET A 44 35.13 16.93 -15.49
N CYS A 45 35.21 18.21 -15.80
CA CYS A 45 34.29 19.22 -15.26
C CYS A 45 32.83 18.96 -15.71
N PHE A 46 32.67 18.55 -16.96
CA PHE A 46 31.37 18.16 -17.50
C PHE A 46 30.82 16.90 -16.84
N ASN A 47 31.65 15.87 -16.65
CA ASN A 47 31.26 14.62 -15.97
C ASN A 47 30.81 14.91 -14.53
N ILE A 48 31.56 15.67 -13.77
CA ILE A 48 31.21 16.01 -12.37
C ILE A 48 29.88 16.76 -12.30
N THR A 49 29.68 17.77 -13.14
CA THR A 49 28.45 18.56 -13.13
C THR A 49 27.21 17.73 -13.52
N THR A 50 27.35 16.88 -14.55
CA THR A 50 26.29 15.97 -15.00
C THR A 50 25.96 14.94 -13.92
N TYR A 51 26.98 14.31 -13.35
CA TYR A 51 26.84 13.33 -12.29
C TYR A 51 26.11 13.91 -11.06
N LEU A 52 26.52 15.07 -10.55
CA LEU A 52 25.89 15.68 -9.38
C LEU A 52 24.42 16.05 -9.63
N LYS A 53 24.11 16.51 -10.85
CA LYS A 53 22.73 16.85 -11.23
C LYS A 53 21.83 15.63 -11.26
N GLU A 54 22.29 14.54 -11.88
CA GLU A 54 21.48 13.31 -12.03
C GLU A 54 21.36 12.56 -10.70
N LYS A 55 22.44 12.43 -9.94
CA LYS A 55 22.44 11.75 -8.64
C LYS A 55 21.45 12.36 -7.64
N LYS A 56 21.23 13.68 -7.70
CA LYS A 56 20.23 14.34 -6.85
C LYS A 56 18.81 13.86 -7.17
N THR A 57 18.50 13.66 -8.45
CA THR A 57 17.20 13.16 -8.91
C THR A 57 17.04 11.66 -8.60
N ASP A 58 18.11 10.88 -8.74
CA ASP A 58 18.09 9.44 -8.54
C ASP A 58 17.89 9.01 -7.09
N ARG A 59 18.33 9.82 -6.12
CA ARG A 59 18.16 9.52 -4.68
C ARG A 59 16.69 9.36 -4.30
N ALA A 60 15.83 10.30 -4.70
CA ALA A 60 14.40 10.26 -4.37
C ALA A 60 13.72 9.01 -4.95
N VAL A 61 14.15 8.59 -6.13
CA VAL A 61 13.64 7.38 -6.81
C VAL A 61 14.20 6.12 -6.20
N SER A 62 15.48 6.13 -5.82
CA SER A 62 16.16 4.99 -5.19
C SER A 62 15.48 4.58 -3.88
N ASP A 63 15.05 5.55 -3.07
CA ASP A 63 14.36 5.28 -1.81
C ASP A 63 13.03 4.53 -2.05
N GLN A 64 12.28 4.93 -3.07
CA GLN A 64 11.03 4.25 -3.44
C GLN A 64 11.27 2.87 -4.04
N LEU A 65 12.28 2.71 -4.90
CA LEU A 65 12.65 1.42 -5.45
C LEU A 65 13.13 0.44 -4.37
N SER A 66 13.79 0.93 -3.31
CA SER A 66 14.21 0.11 -2.19
C SER A 66 13.05 -0.63 -1.50
N LEU A 67 11.86 -0.03 -1.50
CA LEU A 67 10.65 -0.67 -0.95
C LEU A 67 10.25 -1.90 -1.74
N TYR A 68 10.34 -1.86 -3.07
CA TYR A 68 10.04 -3.03 -3.92
C TYR A 68 11.02 -4.18 -3.66
N PHE A 69 12.31 -3.88 -3.49
CA PHE A 69 13.30 -4.92 -3.17
C PHE A 69 13.10 -5.52 -1.77
N ARG A 70 12.71 -4.69 -0.79
CA ARG A 70 12.32 -5.19 0.54
C ARG A 70 11.09 -6.09 0.46
N LEU A 71 10.10 -5.70 -0.35
CA LEU A 71 8.91 -6.52 -0.57
C LEU A 71 9.27 -7.88 -1.18
N ILE A 72 10.10 -7.91 -2.22
CA ILE A 72 10.55 -9.15 -2.88
C ILE A 72 11.29 -10.03 -1.88
N ARG A 73 12.19 -9.46 -1.08
CA ARG A 73 12.92 -10.19 -0.04
C ARG A 73 11.99 -10.74 1.05
N GLY A 74 11.05 -9.94 1.54
CA GLY A 74 10.03 -10.40 2.48
C GLY A 74 9.16 -11.50 1.89
N ALA A 75 8.84 -11.43 0.59
CA ALA A 75 8.13 -12.49 -0.10
C ALA A 75 8.96 -13.79 -0.25
N GLU A 76 10.28 -13.69 -0.41
CA GLU A 76 11.20 -14.85 -0.37
C GLU A 76 11.12 -15.54 0.99
N GLU A 77 11.21 -14.79 2.09
CA GLU A 77 11.08 -15.30 3.46
C GLU A 77 9.68 -15.94 3.70
N LEU A 78 8.61 -15.29 3.23
CA LEU A 78 7.25 -15.83 3.29
C LEU A 78 7.09 -17.12 2.49
N SER A 79 7.82 -17.30 1.41
CA SER A 79 7.74 -18.50 0.56
C SER A 79 8.26 -19.77 1.26
N GLU A 80 9.11 -19.62 2.26
CA GLU A 80 9.65 -20.72 3.08
C GLU A 80 8.65 -21.22 4.13
N ILE A 81 7.62 -20.42 4.43
CA ILE A 81 6.60 -20.78 5.40
C ILE A 81 5.66 -21.84 4.80
N HIS A 82 5.42 -22.90 5.58
CA HIS A 82 4.47 -23.95 5.24
C HIS A 82 3.26 -23.87 6.17
N ALA A 83 2.17 -23.25 5.69
CA ALA A 83 0.92 -23.14 6.42
C ALA A 83 -0.22 -23.67 5.53
N GLN A 84 -0.80 -24.80 5.90
CA GLN A 84 -1.81 -25.51 5.11
C GLN A 84 -2.99 -24.62 4.73
N GLN A 85 -3.44 -23.74 5.64
CA GLN A 85 -4.55 -22.82 5.40
C GLN A 85 -4.22 -21.68 4.43
N LEU A 86 -2.93 -21.32 4.30
CA LEU A 86 -2.44 -20.23 3.43
C LEU A 86 -1.77 -20.76 2.16
N GLU A 87 -1.66 -22.07 1.99
CA GLU A 87 -0.91 -22.70 0.90
C GLU A 87 -1.34 -22.22 -0.49
N GLY A 88 -2.65 -21.97 -0.67
CA GLY A 88 -3.16 -21.42 -1.94
C GLY A 88 -2.58 -20.05 -2.30
N ARG A 89 -2.26 -19.19 -1.31
CA ARG A 89 -1.63 -17.88 -1.52
C ARG A 89 -0.11 -17.99 -1.58
N LEU A 90 0.49 -18.74 -0.69
CA LEU A 90 1.94 -18.97 -0.65
C LEU A 90 2.44 -19.63 -1.94
N SER A 91 1.68 -20.55 -2.53
CA SER A 91 2.01 -21.16 -3.82
C SER A 91 2.02 -20.13 -4.97
N LYS A 92 1.16 -19.10 -4.93
CA LYS A 92 1.19 -18.02 -5.91
C LYS A 92 2.46 -17.16 -5.76
N VAL A 93 2.88 -16.86 -4.52
CA VAL A 93 4.14 -16.16 -4.23
C VAL A 93 5.32 -16.96 -4.78
N ARG A 94 5.41 -18.27 -4.46
CA ARG A 94 6.49 -19.16 -4.95
C ARG A 94 6.57 -19.20 -6.48
N LYS A 95 5.45 -19.12 -7.19
CA LYS A 95 5.42 -19.09 -8.67
C LYS A 95 5.90 -17.76 -9.27
N LEU A 96 5.72 -16.63 -8.53
CA LEU A 96 6.15 -15.31 -8.97
C LEU A 96 7.64 -15.05 -8.72
N LEU A 97 8.20 -15.51 -7.61
CA LEU A 97 9.57 -15.22 -7.18
C LEU A 97 10.65 -15.50 -8.24
N PRO A 98 10.63 -16.61 -9.01
CA PRO A 98 11.65 -16.86 -10.03
C PRO A 98 11.74 -15.79 -11.10
N GLN A 99 10.66 -15.05 -11.35
CA GLN A 99 10.61 -13.98 -12.35
C GLN A 99 11.43 -12.75 -11.93
N PHE A 100 11.71 -12.58 -10.64
CA PHE A 100 12.50 -11.48 -10.09
C PHE A 100 14.00 -11.75 -10.03
N GLY A 101 14.48 -12.92 -10.41
CA GLY A 101 15.90 -13.27 -10.33
C GLY A 101 16.83 -12.34 -11.12
N LYS A 102 16.39 -11.82 -12.30
CA LYS A 102 17.11 -10.81 -13.07
C LYS A 102 17.07 -9.42 -12.41
N LEU A 103 15.94 -9.10 -11.78
CA LEU A 103 15.75 -7.84 -11.06
C LEU A 103 16.66 -7.77 -9.84
N ASN A 104 16.75 -8.83 -9.05
CA ASN A 104 17.64 -8.90 -7.87
C ASN A 104 19.12 -8.72 -8.25
N ARG A 105 19.56 -9.25 -9.39
CA ARG A 105 20.93 -9.00 -9.91
C ARG A 105 21.14 -7.54 -10.31
N SER A 106 20.16 -6.90 -10.95
CA SER A 106 20.28 -5.48 -11.34
C SER A 106 20.27 -4.54 -10.14
N ALA A 107 19.60 -4.91 -9.06
CA ALA A 107 19.59 -4.13 -7.81
C ALA A 107 20.98 -4.00 -7.19
N SER A 108 21.79 -5.05 -7.21
CA SER A 108 23.15 -5.02 -6.69
C SER A 108 24.08 -4.07 -7.45
N LEU A 109 23.74 -3.75 -8.70
CA LEU A 109 24.48 -2.78 -9.52
C LEU A 109 24.00 -1.33 -9.27
N GLY A 110 22.69 -1.13 -9.09
CA GLY A 110 22.08 0.19 -8.98
C GLY A 110 22.02 0.76 -7.58
N MET A 111 22.12 -0.06 -6.53
CA MET A 111 21.98 0.33 -5.11
C MET A 111 23.30 0.28 -4.33
N ARG A 112 24.43 0.59 -4.98
CA ARG A 112 25.72 0.67 -4.26
C ARG A 112 25.69 1.84 -3.29
N THR A 113 25.81 1.55 -2.00
CA THR A 113 26.07 2.56 -0.97
C THR A 113 27.57 2.72 -0.79
N SER A 114 28.02 3.99 -0.72
CA SER A 114 29.39 4.30 -0.37
C SER A 114 29.70 3.76 1.04
N SER A 115 30.69 2.91 1.15
CA SER A 115 31.30 2.59 2.45
C SER A 115 32.28 3.72 2.75
N GLY A 116 32.13 4.44 3.85
CA GLY A 116 33.00 5.57 4.21
C GLY A 116 34.47 5.21 4.49
N ASP A 117 34.95 4.05 4.04
CA ASP A 117 36.35 3.61 4.11
C ASP A 117 37.18 4.25 2.97
N PRO A 118 38.50 4.31 3.06
CA PRO A 118 39.37 4.92 2.05
C PRO A 118 39.20 4.33 0.65
N MET A 119 38.93 3.03 0.56
CA MET A 119 38.67 2.34 -0.72
C MET A 119 37.30 2.73 -1.31
N GLY A 120 36.31 2.97 -0.47
CA GLY A 120 35.00 3.48 -0.87
C GLY A 120 35.09 4.89 -1.46
N ILE A 121 35.92 5.77 -0.89
CA ILE A 121 36.16 7.11 -1.43
C ILE A 121 36.78 7.04 -2.85
N VAL A 122 37.76 6.17 -3.07
CA VAL A 122 38.33 5.96 -4.42
C VAL A 122 37.28 5.44 -5.38
N ALA A 123 36.45 4.48 -4.94
CA ALA A 123 35.37 3.94 -5.75
C ALA A 123 34.32 5.03 -6.11
N ASP A 124 34.03 5.96 -5.19
CA ASP A 124 33.14 7.09 -5.45
C ASP A 124 33.68 8.05 -6.52
N TYR A 125 34.99 8.33 -6.51
CA TYR A 125 35.62 9.12 -7.57
C TYR A 125 35.56 8.41 -8.92
N ILE A 126 35.82 7.11 -8.97
CA ILE A 126 35.69 6.30 -10.20
C ILE A 126 34.24 6.32 -10.69
N ASN A 127 33.27 6.12 -9.80
CA ASN A 127 31.86 6.18 -10.15
C ASN A 127 31.45 7.55 -10.69
N MET A 128 31.98 8.63 -10.12
CA MET A 128 31.74 10.00 -10.56
C MET A 128 32.34 10.27 -11.95
N MET A 129 33.50 9.66 -12.26
CA MET A 129 34.15 9.81 -13.55
C MET A 129 33.50 8.99 -14.67
N LEU A 130 33.05 7.77 -14.37
CA LEU A 130 32.56 6.79 -15.33
C LEU A 130 31.05 6.54 -15.23
N HIS A 131 30.32 7.33 -14.47
CA HIS A 131 28.84 7.26 -14.28
C HIS A 131 28.31 5.84 -13.99
N LEU A 132 29.13 4.94 -13.40
CA LEU A 132 28.80 3.53 -13.25
C LEU A 132 27.54 3.29 -12.39
N ASP A 133 27.36 4.08 -11.34
CA ASP A 133 26.18 4.00 -10.48
C ASP A 133 24.91 4.52 -11.19
N ILE A 134 25.01 5.58 -12.00
CA ILE A 134 23.90 6.09 -12.83
C ILE A 134 23.51 5.06 -13.90
N ILE A 135 24.49 4.48 -14.57
CA ILE A 135 24.27 3.43 -15.57
C ILE A 135 23.60 2.22 -14.91
N GLY A 136 24.12 1.78 -13.76
CA GLY A 136 23.56 0.69 -12.96
C GLY A 136 22.11 0.98 -12.51
N PHE A 137 21.86 2.20 -12.07
CA PHE A 137 20.52 2.66 -11.69
C PHE A 137 19.54 2.63 -12.88
N ASN A 138 19.95 3.10 -14.05
CA ASN A 138 19.10 3.06 -15.24
C ASN A 138 18.80 1.63 -15.70
N ILE A 139 19.76 0.70 -15.59
CA ILE A 139 19.55 -0.72 -15.86
C ILE A 139 18.53 -1.30 -14.87
N MET A 140 18.68 -1.01 -13.59
CA MET A 140 17.76 -1.42 -12.55
C MET A 140 16.34 -0.86 -12.79
N LEU A 141 16.22 0.44 -13.08
CA LEU A 141 14.95 1.10 -13.37
C LEU A 141 14.24 0.45 -14.59
N HIS A 142 14.99 0.16 -15.65
CA HIS A 142 14.45 -0.54 -16.81
C HIS A 142 13.97 -1.96 -16.46
N ALA A 143 14.72 -2.69 -15.62
CA ALA A 143 14.32 -4.02 -15.15
C ALA A 143 13.04 -3.98 -14.30
N VAL A 144 12.90 -2.98 -13.40
CA VAL A 144 11.69 -2.77 -12.59
C VAL A 144 10.48 -2.50 -13.50
N ARG A 145 10.61 -1.59 -14.47
CA ARG A 145 9.53 -1.29 -15.42
C ARG A 145 9.04 -2.52 -16.18
N LYS A 146 9.97 -3.37 -16.60
CA LYS A 146 9.61 -4.61 -17.31
C LYS A 146 8.86 -5.60 -16.42
N GLN A 147 8.97 -5.48 -15.09
CA GLN A 147 8.36 -6.39 -14.12
C GLN A 147 7.20 -5.75 -13.34
N THR A 148 6.72 -4.57 -13.75
CA THR A 148 5.72 -3.81 -13.02
C THR A 148 4.46 -4.63 -12.72
N GLU A 149 3.95 -5.35 -13.71
CA GLU A 149 2.75 -6.20 -13.54
C GLU A 149 2.97 -7.32 -12.50
N ASN A 150 4.14 -7.94 -12.50
CA ASN A 150 4.47 -8.99 -11.54
C ASN A 150 4.68 -8.42 -10.13
N ILE A 151 5.24 -7.21 -10.03
CA ILE A 151 5.38 -6.48 -8.77
C ILE A 151 3.99 -6.15 -8.20
N ASP A 152 3.06 -5.64 -9.00
CA ASP A 152 1.69 -5.35 -8.57
C ASP A 152 0.96 -6.61 -8.09
N ARG A 153 1.13 -7.72 -8.81
CA ARG A 153 0.59 -9.02 -8.38
C ARG A 153 1.18 -9.46 -7.05
N LEU A 154 2.49 -9.27 -6.85
CA LEU A 154 3.15 -9.61 -5.60
C LEU A 154 2.65 -8.73 -4.46
N VAL A 155 2.55 -7.40 -4.67
CA VAL A 155 1.98 -6.43 -3.70
C VAL A 155 0.58 -6.86 -3.28
N THR A 156 -0.26 -7.24 -4.25
CA THR A 156 -1.63 -7.68 -3.97
C THR A 156 -1.66 -8.94 -3.10
N ILE A 157 -0.87 -9.96 -3.45
CA ILE A 157 -0.87 -11.23 -2.70
C ILE A 157 -0.31 -11.04 -1.29
N VAL A 158 0.80 -10.28 -1.15
CA VAL A 158 1.39 -10.00 0.17
C VAL A 158 0.46 -9.12 1.00
N GLY A 159 -0.19 -8.12 0.38
CA GLY A 159 -1.19 -7.29 1.04
C GLY A 159 -2.42 -8.08 1.51
N GLU A 160 -2.88 -9.06 0.72
CA GLU A 160 -3.95 -9.98 1.16
C GLU A 160 -3.52 -10.80 2.37
N LEU A 161 -2.28 -11.31 2.40
CA LEU A 161 -1.75 -12.06 3.53
C LEU A 161 -1.64 -11.18 4.78
N ASP A 162 -1.12 -9.97 4.65
CA ASP A 162 -0.99 -9.00 5.73
C ASP A 162 -2.37 -8.64 6.31
N ALA A 163 -3.36 -8.37 5.46
CA ALA A 163 -4.73 -8.09 5.88
C ALA A 163 -5.36 -9.27 6.65
N LEU A 164 -5.11 -10.51 6.23
CA LEU A 164 -5.61 -11.70 6.92
C LEU A 164 -4.94 -11.89 8.28
N ILE A 165 -3.63 -11.65 8.37
CA ILE A 165 -2.88 -11.72 9.63
C ILE A 165 -3.36 -10.63 10.59
N ALA A 166 -3.55 -9.41 10.10
CA ALA A 166 -4.07 -8.30 10.89
C ALA A 166 -5.50 -8.59 11.41
N ALA A 167 -6.38 -9.12 10.57
CA ALA A 167 -7.74 -9.51 10.96
C ALA A 167 -7.73 -10.65 12.00
N ALA A 168 -6.86 -11.64 11.85
CA ALA A 168 -6.71 -12.72 12.80
C ALA A 168 -6.16 -12.22 14.15
N GLY A 169 -5.15 -11.35 14.12
CA GLY A 169 -4.60 -10.71 15.32
C GLY A 169 -5.63 -9.86 16.05
N PHE A 170 -6.43 -9.09 15.30
CA PHE A 170 -7.53 -8.32 15.87
C PHE A 170 -8.56 -9.23 16.56
N ARG A 171 -9.03 -10.30 15.89
CA ARG A 171 -9.95 -11.26 16.49
C ARG A 171 -9.39 -11.90 17.76
N HIS A 172 -8.09 -12.22 17.75
CA HIS A 172 -7.43 -12.80 18.93
C HIS A 172 -7.35 -11.83 20.12
N SER A 173 -7.30 -10.54 19.87
CA SER A 173 -7.28 -9.49 20.90
C SER A 173 -8.66 -9.21 21.51
N LEU A 174 -9.75 -9.66 20.88
CA LEU A 174 -11.10 -9.42 21.35
C LEU A 174 -11.54 -10.42 22.43
N PRO A 175 -12.26 -10.00 23.48
CA PRO A 175 -12.78 -10.91 24.51
C PRO A 175 -13.86 -11.86 23.96
N ALA A 176 -14.64 -11.41 22.99
CA ALA A 176 -15.66 -12.18 22.28
C ALA A 176 -15.90 -11.58 20.89
N TRP A 177 -16.18 -12.41 19.91
CA TRP A 177 -16.54 -11.96 18.57
C TRP A 177 -17.31 -13.05 17.82
N CYS A 178 -18.08 -12.65 16.80
CA CYS A 178 -18.77 -13.58 15.92
C CYS A 178 -18.51 -13.24 14.44
N VAL A 179 -18.74 -14.22 13.59
CA VAL A 179 -18.82 -14.01 12.13
C VAL A 179 -20.21 -13.52 11.79
N PRO A 180 -20.37 -12.33 11.19
CA PRO A 180 -21.67 -11.80 10.86
C PRO A 180 -22.33 -12.57 9.73
N LYS A 181 -23.66 -12.71 9.80
CA LYS A 181 -24.49 -13.15 8.68
C LYS A 181 -24.97 -11.92 7.92
N LEU A 182 -24.37 -11.65 6.77
CA LEU A 182 -24.74 -10.52 5.91
C LEU A 182 -25.58 -10.99 4.75
N THR A 183 -26.77 -10.40 4.57
CA THR A 183 -27.67 -10.64 3.44
C THR A 183 -27.62 -9.46 2.49
N ALA A 184 -27.56 -9.72 1.18
CA ALA A 184 -27.74 -8.65 0.20
C ALA A 184 -29.17 -8.10 0.34
N ALA A 185 -29.30 -6.76 0.46
CA ALA A 185 -30.61 -6.15 0.29
C ALA A 185 -31.05 -6.39 -1.17
N GLU A 186 -32.09 -7.19 -1.37
CA GLU A 186 -32.71 -7.24 -2.68
C GLU A 186 -33.26 -5.83 -2.97
N THR A 187 -32.75 -5.21 -4.01
CA THR A 187 -33.25 -3.94 -4.51
C THR A 187 -34.70 -4.19 -4.91
N VAL A 188 -35.64 -3.67 -4.14
CA VAL A 188 -37.01 -3.47 -4.63
C VAL A 188 -36.86 -2.50 -5.80
N ALA A 189 -36.97 -3.02 -7.02
CA ALA A 189 -37.03 -2.20 -8.20
C ALA A 189 -38.22 -1.24 -8.04
N ASP A 190 -37.93 0.04 -7.91
CA ASP A 190 -38.91 1.11 -8.02
C ASP A 190 -39.61 0.96 -9.40
N GLY A 191 -40.87 0.62 -9.39
CA GLY A 191 -41.70 0.71 -10.54
C GLY A 191 -42.45 -0.56 -10.95
N ALA A 192 -43.50 -0.92 -10.22
CA ALA A 192 -44.64 -1.53 -10.85
C ALA A 192 -45.91 -1.30 -10.01
N ALA A 193 -46.81 -0.61 -10.66
CA ALA A 193 -48.19 -0.36 -10.28
C ALA A 193 -48.96 -1.59 -9.80
N HIS A 194 -49.95 -1.32 -8.98
CA HIS A 194 -51.10 -2.16 -8.62
C HIS A 194 -51.47 -3.25 -9.61
N GLY A 195 -51.60 -4.47 -9.12
CA GLY A 195 -52.42 -5.50 -9.76
C GLY A 195 -51.99 -6.92 -9.47
N ALA A 196 -52.68 -7.53 -8.51
CA ALA A 196 -52.98 -8.95 -8.40
C ALA A 196 -51.95 -10.01 -8.81
N ALA A 197 -51.48 -10.77 -7.83
CA ALA A 197 -51.57 -12.23 -7.80
C ALA A 197 -51.00 -12.78 -6.48
N GLU A 198 -51.87 -13.37 -5.69
CA GLU A 198 -51.52 -14.35 -4.66
C GLU A 198 -50.86 -15.55 -5.32
N SER A 199 -49.66 -15.89 -4.91
CA SER A 199 -49.24 -17.29 -4.69
C SER A 199 -47.73 -17.38 -4.55
N SER A 200 -47.33 -18.07 -3.53
CA SER A 200 -46.00 -18.53 -3.06
C SER A 200 -45.42 -17.68 -1.97
N GLY A 201 -45.57 -18.17 -0.74
CA GLY A 201 -45.07 -17.56 0.48
C GLY A 201 -43.55 -17.64 0.58
N GLN A 202 -42.86 -16.78 -0.13
CA GLN A 202 -41.51 -16.32 0.22
C GLN A 202 -41.66 -15.01 0.99
N HIS A 203 -41.64 -15.12 2.32
CA HIS A 203 -41.45 -13.98 3.17
C HIS A 203 -40.10 -13.31 2.77
N PHE A 204 -40.18 -12.18 2.08
CA PHE A 204 -39.06 -11.28 1.96
C PHE A 204 -38.72 -10.81 3.38
N GLU A 205 -37.69 -11.35 3.97
CA GLU A 205 -37.16 -10.84 5.25
C GLU A 205 -36.75 -9.40 5.04
N ALA A 206 -37.53 -8.49 5.65
CA ALA A 206 -37.24 -7.07 5.65
C ALA A 206 -35.79 -6.89 6.16
N VAL A 207 -35.07 -5.95 5.54
CA VAL A 207 -33.73 -5.51 5.96
C VAL A 207 -33.70 -5.36 7.49
N SER A 208 -33.09 -6.31 8.17
CA SER A 208 -33.08 -6.36 9.63
C SER A 208 -31.65 -6.19 10.16
N LEU A 209 -31.54 -5.46 11.23
CA LEU A 209 -30.32 -5.41 12.05
C LEU A 209 -30.60 -6.15 13.34
N GLN A 210 -29.85 -7.20 13.61
CA GLN A 210 -29.87 -7.93 14.86
C GLN A 210 -28.44 -8.09 15.40
N LEU A 211 -28.18 -7.50 16.56
CA LEU A 211 -26.92 -7.61 17.29
C LEU A 211 -27.25 -8.00 18.73
N GLU A 212 -26.62 -9.06 19.21
CA GLU A 212 -26.78 -9.53 20.58
C GLU A 212 -25.45 -9.38 21.32
N GLN A 213 -25.51 -8.83 22.51
CA GLN A 213 -24.35 -8.56 23.37
C GLN A 213 -23.27 -7.72 22.65
N LEU A 214 -23.72 -6.76 21.84
CA LEU A 214 -22.86 -5.81 21.15
C LEU A 214 -22.07 -4.96 22.14
N TYR A 215 -20.79 -4.80 21.89
CA TYR A 215 -19.93 -3.92 22.68
C TYR A 215 -18.97 -3.09 21.81
N HIS A 216 -18.42 -2.05 22.42
CA HIS A 216 -17.44 -1.18 21.77
C HIS A 216 -16.02 -1.72 21.99
N PRO A 217 -15.26 -2.17 20.97
CA PRO A 217 -14.00 -2.88 21.15
C PRO A 217 -12.86 -2.05 21.77
N LEU A 218 -12.97 -0.73 21.79
CA LEU A 218 -11.94 0.16 22.36
C LEU A 218 -12.19 0.51 23.85
N LEU A 219 -13.21 -0.04 24.46
CA LEU A 219 -13.47 0.14 25.91
C LEU A 219 -12.93 -1.06 26.68
N ALA A 220 -12.27 -0.78 27.82
CA ALA A 220 -11.72 -1.84 28.68
C ALA A 220 -12.83 -2.70 29.29
N ASP A 221 -13.88 -2.07 29.80
CA ASP A 221 -15.06 -2.74 30.39
C ASP A 221 -16.34 -2.27 29.70
N PRO A 222 -16.62 -2.75 28.48
CA PRO A 222 -17.77 -2.31 27.73
C PRO A 222 -19.06 -2.90 28.28
N VAL A 223 -20.09 -2.07 28.44
CA VAL A 223 -21.45 -2.56 28.68
C VAL A 223 -21.99 -3.15 27.38
N LYS A 224 -22.35 -4.42 27.44
CA LYS A 224 -22.95 -5.13 26.31
C LYS A 224 -24.42 -4.76 26.15
N ASN A 225 -24.88 -4.60 24.91
CA ASN A 225 -26.25 -4.20 24.58
C ASN A 225 -26.78 -5.01 23.41
N ASP A 226 -28.11 -5.14 23.34
CA ASP A 226 -28.80 -5.81 22.25
C ASP A 226 -29.55 -4.77 21.40
N ILE A 227 -29.62 -5.02 20.11
CA ILE A 227 -30.47 -4.28 19.20
C ILE A 227 -31.07 -5.22 18.15
N LYS A 228 -32.38 -5.13 17.99
CA LYS A 228 -33.11 -5.80 16.90
C LYS A 228 -34.09 -4.83 16.31
N THR A 229 -33.96 -4.56 15.00
CA THR A 229 -34.82 -3.63 14.31
C THR A 229 -34.92 -3.92 12.83
N THR A 230 -36.06 -3.59 12.24
CA THR A 230 -36.30 -3.57 10.80
C THR A 230 -36.56 -2.16 10.29
N ASN A 231 -36.64 -1.18 11.17
CA ASN A 231 -37.02 0.21 10.90
C ASN A 231 -36.04 1.19 11.56
N GLY A 232 -36.30 2.48 11.37
CA GLY A 232 -35.54 3.54 12.04
C GLY A 232 -35.64 3.42 13.58
N VAL A 233 -34.55 3.75 14.26
CA VAL A 233 -34.46 3.71 15.74
C VAL A 233 -34.18 5.12 16.28
N LEU A 234 -35.02 5.56 17.21
CA LEU A 234 -34.79 6.77 17.99
C LEU A 234 -34.23 6.39 19.36
N LEU A 235 -32.96 6.77 19.63
CA LEU A 235 -32.30 6.50 20.90
C LEU A 235 -32.42 7.73 21.82
N THR A 236 -33.13 7.58 22.95
CA THR A 236 -33.34 8.63 23.93
C THR A 236 -32.67 8.27 25.27
N GLY A 237 -32.41 9.25 26.10
CA GLY A 237 -31.83 9.06 27.44
C GLY A 237 -31.12 10.32 27.95
N SER A 238 -30.76 10.33 29.22
CA SER A 238 -30.04 11.44 29.86
C SER A 238 -28.64 11.68 29.26
N ASN A 239 -28.06 12.85 29.52
CA ASN A 239 -26.67 13.11 29.17
C ASN A 239 -25.75 12.12 29.91
N ALA A 240 -24.67 11.73 29.27
CA ALA A 240 -23.71 10.72 29.77
C ALA A 240 -24.29 9.29 29.97
N SER A 241 -25.49 8.98 29.45
CA SER A 241 -26.05 7.61 29.51
C SER A 241 -25.48 6.60 28.56
N GLY A 242 -24.46 6.96 27.78
CA GLY A 242 -23.79 6.06 26.80
C GLY A 242 -24.42 6.02 25.40
N LYS A 243 -25.42 6.88 25.08
CA LYS A 243 -26.06 6.94 23.75
C LYS A 243 -25.06 7.03 22.59
N SER A 244 -24.16 7.99 22.68
CA SER A 244 -23.14 8.20 21.62
C SER A 244 -22.17 7.02 21.51
N THR A 245 -21.83 6.40 22.64
CA THR A 245 -20.99 5.19 22.67
C THR A 245 -21.69 4.01 22.00
N PHE A 246 -22.97 3.82 22.29
CA PHE A 246 -23.78 2.78 21.66
C PHE A 246 -23.90 2.98 20.14
N LEU A 247 -24.22 4.21 19.69
CA LEU A 247 -24.27 4.51 18.25
C LEU A 247 -22.93 4.27 17.54
N LYS A 248 -21.82 4.67 18.20
CA LYS A 248 -20.46 4.38 17.68
C LYS A 248 -20.18 2.88 17.65
N ALA A 249 -20.60 2.13 18.66
CA ALA A 249 -20.43 0.68 18.68
C ALA A 249 -21.19 0.01 17.55
N VAL A 250 -22.43 0.38 17.28
CA VAL A 250 -23.22 -0.13 16.14
C VAL A 250 -22.52 0.19 14.82
N ALA A 251 -22.16 1.47 14.58
CA ALA A 251 -21.53 1.89 13.33
C ALA A 251 -20.18 1.17 13.08
N LEU A 252 -19.35 1.09 14.12
CA LEU A 252 -18.05 0.42 14.04
C LEU A 252 -18.20 -1.08 13.75
N ASN A 253 -19.13 -1.75 14.42
CA ASN A 253 -19.40 -3.17 14.19
C ASN A 253 -19.94 -3.44 12.80
N MET A 254 -20.76 -2.54 12.23
CA MET A 254 -21.20 -2.68 10.83
C MET A 254 -20.04 -2.52 9.83
N ILE A 255 -19.09 -1.61 10.10
CA ILE A 255 -17.89 -1.48 9.28
C ILE A 255 -17.03 -2.74 9.38
N LEU A 256 -16.75 -3.22 10.60
CA LEU A 256 -15.95 -4.44 10.82
C LEU A 256 -16.59 -5.68 10.20
N ALA A 257 -17.93 -5.80 10.33
CA ALA A 257 -18.70 -6.89 9.74
C ALA A 257 -18.55 -6.95 8.21
N GLN A 258 -18.59 -5.80 7.56
CA GLN A 258 -18.55 -5.69 6.09
C GLN A 258 -17.13 -5.74 5.51
N THR A 259 -16.11 -5.39 6.30
CA THR A 259 -14.72 -5.33 5.83
C THR A 259 -13.93 -6.59 6.15
N ILE A 260 -13.91 -6.99 7.42
CA ILE A 260 -13.11 -8.13 7.91
C ILE A 260 -13.96 -9.28 8.44
N HIS A 261 -15.27 -9.29 8.15
CA HIS A 261 -16.21 -10.33 8.61
C HIS A 261 -16.12 -10.62 10.11
N THR A 262 -16.04 -9.56 10.93
CA THR A 262 -15.90 -9.66 12.38
C THR A 262 -16.88 -8.71 13.03
N CYS A 263 -17.61 -9.18 14.02
CA CYS A 263 -18.48 -8.36 14.83
C CYS A 263 -18.16 -8.58 16.31
N CYS A 264 -17.99 -7.48 17.07
CA CYS A 264 -17.79 -7.50 18.52
C CYS A 264 -19.13 -7.67 19.23
N ALA A 265 -19.71 -8.84 19.08
CA ALA A 265 -21.03 -9.26 19.58
C ALA A 265 -21.04 -10.79 19.67
N ASP A 266 -22.01 -11.35 20.40
CA ASP A 266 -22.22 -12.80 20.46
C ASP A 266 -22.97 -13.29 19.20
N HIS A 267 -23.88 -12.44 18.64
CA HIS A 267 -24.56 -12.71 17.37
C HIS A 267 -24.70 -11.44 16.54
N CYS A 268 -24.52 -11.58 15.21
CA CYS A 268 -24.68 -10.49 14.27
C CYS A 268 -25.34 -10.99 12.98
N GLN A 269 -26.53 -10.43 12.69
CA GLN A 269 -27.23 -10.64 11.43
C GLN A 269 -27.68 -9.27 10.90
N SER A 270 -27.34 -8.95 9.66
CA SER A 270 -27.65 -7.67 9.05
C SER A 270 -27.63 -7.75 7.53
N SER A 271 -28.22 -6.75 6.89
CA SER A 271 -27.91 -6.45 5.48
C SER A 271 -26.62 -5.64 5.36
N TYR A 272 -26.17 -5.41 4.11
CA TYR A 272 -25.09 -4.46 3.83
C TYR A 272 -25.59 -3.02 4.00
N TRP A 273 -24.80 -2.20 4.72
CA TRP A 273 -25.12 -0.82 5.04
C TRP A 273 -24.08 0.15 4.51
N ARG A 274 -24.55 1.28 4.02
CA ARG A 274 -23.68 2.45 3.84
C ARG A 274 -23.69 3.25 5.14
N VAL A 275 -22.63 3.17 5.94
CA VAL A 275 -22.53 3.88 7.19
C VAL A 275 -22.26 5.36 6.94
N MET A 276 -23.13 6.23 7.43
CA MET A 276 -22.98 7.68 7.41
C MET A 276 -23.18 8.21 8.82
N THR A 277 -22.32 9.10 9.32
CA THR A 277 -22.39 9.62 10.69
C THR A 277 -22.26 11.13 10.72
N SER A 278 -22.93 11.74 11.70
CA SER A 278 -22.84 13.18 12.02
C SER A 278 -22.40 13.40 13.47
N MET A 279 -21.61 12.46 14.04
CA MET A 279 -21.32 12.39 15.48
C MET A 279 -20.14 13.25 15.95
N ALA A 280 -19.38 13.88 15.10
CA ALA A 280 -18.11 14.54 15.47
C ALA A 280 -17.99 15.94 14.89
N LEU A 281 -19.06 16.73 14.97
CA LEU A 281 -18.92 18.16 14.81
C LEU A 281 -18.30 18.70 16.10
N ARG A 282 -17.02 19.07 16.07
CA ARG A 282 -16.46 19.96 17.07
C ARG A 282 -17.23 21.27 16.94
N ASP A 283 -17.89 21.69 18.01
CA ASP A 283 -18.33 23.06 18.11
C ASP A 283 -17.07 23.93 18.01
N ASP A 284 -16.90 24.57 16.89
CA ASP A 284 -15.87 25.60 16.69
C ASP A 284 -16.38 26.82 17.45
N LEU A 285 -16.01 26.88 18.74
CA LEU A 285 -16.41 27.96 19.65
C LEU A 285 -15.97 29.34 19.16
N ASP A 286 -15.04 29.38 18.22
CA ASP A 286 -14.55 30.63 17.62
C ASP A 286 -15.44 31.18 16.48
N MET A 287 -16.42 30.42 15.99
CA MET A 287 -17.24 30.85 14.84
C MET A 287 -18.71 31.10 15.14
N TRP A 288 -19.17 31.12 16.38
CA TRP A 288 -20.56 31.49 16.78
C TRP A 288 -21.68 30.93 15.89
N ARG A 289 -21.48 29.76 15.29
CA ARG A 289 -22.50 29.09 14.52
C ARG A 289 -22.97 27.83 15.24
N SER A 290 -24.09 27.97 15.87
CA SER A 290 -24.84 26.82 16.40
C SER A 290 -25.38 25.97 15.24
N TYR A 291 -25.31 24.67 15.38
CA TYR A 291 -25.75 23.68 14.36
C TYR A 291 -27.29 23.64 14.21
N TYR A 292 -28.02 24.46 14.92
CA TYR A 292 -29.48 24.49 14.99
C TYR A 292 -30.08 25.83 14.51
N ASN A 293 -29.48 26.46 13.51
CA ASN A 293 -30.13 27.54 12.75
C ASN A 293 -30.38 27.12 11.33
#